data_a10755c95ef6c1845b455ecd8a709dd1
#
_entry.id   a10755c95ef6c1845b455ecd8a709dd1
#
_cell.length_a   1.000
_cell.length_b   1.000
_cell.length_c   1.000
_cell.angle_alpha   90.00
_cell.angle_beta   90.00
_cell.angle_gamma   90.00
#
_symmetry.space_group_name_H-M   'P 1'
#
loop_
_entity.id
_entity.type
_entity.pdbx_description
1 polymer ?
#
loop_
_entity_poly.entity_id
_entity_poly.type
_entity_poly.pdbx_seq_one_letter_code
_entity_poly.pdbx_strand_id
1 'polypeptide(L)'
;MKKINISRGRIEIIVVLFLVICALSVFSMSKSSKTTLVYDNGKITYTGYVVNHRMNGQGQLTYQNGDVYKGHFVNGIFDGEGTYTAKSGWIYSGEFKD
;
A
#
# COMPACT_ATOMS: atom_id res chain seq x y z
N MET A 1 1.90 49.34 -0.42
CA MET A 1 2.91 48.50 -1.11
C MET A 1 3.73 47.67 -0.13
N LYS A 2 4.38 48.34 0.82
CA LYS A 2 5.20 47.61 1.79
C LYS A 2 4.38 46.60 2.64
N LYS A 3 3.17 47.01 3.03
CA LYS A 3 2.30 46.11 3.80
C LYS A 3 1.93 44.87 3.02
N ILE A 4 1.69 45.01 1.72
CA ILE A 4 1.35 43.87 0.87
C ILE A 4 2.54 42.93 0.77
N ASN A 5 3.75 43.46 0.65
CA ASN A 5 4.95 42.65 0.59
C ASN A 5 5.18 41.88 1.89
N ILE A 6 4.96 42.52 3.03
CA ILE A 6 5.10 41.88 4.33
C ILE A 6 4.07 40.77 4.50
N SER A 7 2.82 41.07 4.13
CA SER A 7 1.76 40.04 4.16
C SER A 7 2.08 38.88 3.27
N ARG A 8 2.63 39.17 2.09
CA ARG A 8 3.02 38.13 1.14
C ARG A 8 4.07 37.18 1.74
N GLY A 9 5.09 37.75 2.40
CA GLY A 9 6.12 36.96 3.04
C GLY A 9 5.56 36.06 4.13
N ARG A 10 4.64 36.59 4.94
CA ARG A 10 3.99 35.79 5.99
C ARG A 10 3.14 34.68 5.41
N ILE A 11 2.40 34.98 4.35
CA ILE A 11 1.57 33.98 3.67
C ILE A 11 2.45 32.85 3.11
N GLU A 12 3.57 33.18 2.51
CA GLU A 12 4.49 32.19 1.99
C GLU A 12 5.02 31.28 3.09
N ILE A 13 5.41 31.84 4.21
CA ILE A 13 5.91 31.07 5.35
C ILE A 13 4.81 30.12 5.86
N ILE A 14 3.60 30.61 6.00
CA ILE A 14 2.47 29.81 6.47
C ILE A 14 2.18 28.67 5.49
N VAL A 15 2.20 28.94 4.20
CA VAL A 15 1.95 27.93 3.17
C VAL A 15 3.04 26.86 3.21
N VAL A 16 4.29 27.24 3.33
CA VAL A 16 5.40 26.28 3.41
C VAL A 16 5.26 25.41 4.64
N LEU A 17 4.98 25.99 5.80
CA LEU A 17 4.76 25.24 7.04
C LEU A 17 3.59 24.27 6.91
N PHE A 18 2.51 24.73 6.31
CA PHE A 18 1.33 23.88 6.09
C PHE A 18 1.67 22.70 5.19
N LEU A 19 2.40 22.91 4.11
CA LEU A 19 2.81 21.85 3.21
C LEU A 19 3.71 20.83 3.91
N VAL A 20 4.63 21.30 4.75
CA VAL A 20 5.50 20.39 5.51
C VAL A 20 4.67 19.55 6.47
N ILE A 21 3.74 20.14 7.19
CA ILE A 21 2.88 19.41 8.12
C ILE A 21 2.03 18.39 7.37
N CYS A 22 1.45 18.76 6.23
CA CYS A 22 0.67 17.84 5.42
C CYS A 22 1.51 16.68 4.91
N ALA A 23 2.73 16.95 4.45
CA ALA A 23 3.64 15.90 3.98
C ALA A 23 3.98 14.92 5.10
N LEU A 24 4.27 15.42 6.30
CA LEU A 24 4.55 14.58 7.45
C LEU A 24 3.33 13.75 7.85
N SER A 25 2.15 14.36 7.82
CA SER A 25 0.91 13.65 8.15
C SER A 25 0.64 12.52 7.16
N VAL A 26 0.78 12.79 5.87
CA VAL A 26 0.60 11.76 4.84
C VAL A 26 1.61 10.65 5.02
N PHE A 27 2.87 10.98 5.28
CA PHE A 27 3.91 10.00 5.51
C PHE A 27 3.59 9.11 6.71
N SER A 28 3.11 9.70 7.81
CA SER A 28 2.73 8.94 9.00
C SER A 28 1.54 8.02 8.75
N MET A 29 0.54 8.51 8.02
CA MET A 29 -0.68 7.75 7.76
C MET A 29 -0.49 6.64 6.75
N SER A 30 0.42 6.82 5.81
CA SER A 30 0.67 5.84 4.74
C SER A 30 1.87 4.95 5.03
N LYS A 31 2.29 4.88 6.27
CA LYS A 31 3.41 4.04 6.65
C LYS A 31 3.08 2.58 6.40
N SER A 32 3.85 1.96 5.53
CA SER A 32 3.74 0.54 5.24
C SER A 32 4.96 -0.19 5.76
N SER A 33 4.79 -1.43 6.15
CA SER A 33 5.90 -2.27 6.58
C SER A 33 5.77 -3.64 5.93
N LYS A 34 6.90 -4.23 5.59
CA LYS A 34 6.94 -5.58 5.03
C LYS A 34 6.87 -6.58 6.17
N THR A 35 5.92 -7.48 6.11
CA THR A 35 5.71 -8.45 7.17
C THR A 35 5.04 -9.72 6.62
N THR A 36 4.88 -10.71 7.49
CA THR A 36 4.19 -11.94 7.18
C THR A 36 2.93 -12.02 8.01
N LEU A 37 1.80 -12.24 7.35
CA LEU A 37 0.51 -12.46 7.98
C LEU A 37 0.07 -13.90 7.72
N VAL A 38 -0.57 -14.49 8.72
CA VAL A 38 -1.07 -15.85 8.62
C VAL A 38 -2.58 -15.82 8.87
N TYR A 39 -3.33 -16.42 7.95
CA TYR A 39 -4.78 -16.46 8.01
C TYR A 39 -5.27 -17.90 8.09
N ASP A 40 -6.48 -18.06 8.58
CA ASP A 40 -7.21 -19.32 8.56
C ASP A 40 -6.39 -20.47 9.18
N ASN A 41 -5.81 -20.19 10.37
CA ASN A 41 -5.03 -21.14 11.16
C ASN A 41 -3.84 -21.74 10.38
N GLY A 42 -3.17 -20.89 9.61
CA GLY A 42 -1.97 -21.30 8.87
C GLY A 42 -2.24 -21.77 7.46
N LYS A 43 -3.49 -21.81 7.03
CA LYS A 43 -3.83 -22.27 5.67
C LYS A 43 -3.49 -21.26 4.59
N ILE A 44 -3.41 -19.98 4.94
CA ILE A 44 -3.10 -18.92 4.01
C ILE A 44 -2.01 -18.07 4.63
N THR A 45 -0.91 -17.88 3.90
CA THR A 45 0.22 -17.07 4.36
C THR A 45 0.47 -15.95 3.38
N TYR A 46 0.54 -14.73 3.90
CA TYR A 46 0.88 -13.54 3.13
C TYR A 46 2.26 -13.05 3.54
N THR A 47 3.09 -12.71 2.56
CA THR A 47 4.39 -12.06 2.79
C THR A 47 4.47 -10.85 1.87
N GLY A 48 4.60 -9.67 2.45
CA GLY A 48 4.67 -8.43 1.68
C GLY A 48 4.34 -7.22 2.51
N TYR A 49 3.90 -6.17 1.84
CA TYR A 49 3.63 -4.90 2.50
C TYR A 49 2.26 -4.87 3.14
N VAL A 50 2.17 -4.24 4.29
CA VAL A 50 0.96 -4.19 5.12
C VAL A 50 0.76 -2.76 5.61
N VAL A 51 -0.49 -2.29 5.56
CA VAL A 51 -0.92 -1.02 6.13
C VAL A 51 -2.16 -1.28 6.97
N ASN A 52 -2.14 -0.84 8.23
CA ASN A 52 -3.26 -1.05 9.16
C ASN A 52 -3.68 -2.52 9.26
N HIS A 53 -2.71 -3.42 9.35
CA HIS A 53 -2.91 -4.87 9.47
C HIS A 53 -3.58 -5.50 8.26
N ARG A 54 -3.58 -4.82 7.13
CA ARG A 54 -4.15 -5.36 5.88
C ARG A 54 -3.10 -5.38 4.78
N MET A 55 -3.19 -6.39 3.94
CA MET A 55 -2.34 -6.50 2.76
C MET A 55 -2.51 -5.26 1.89
N ASN A 56 -1.41 -4.59 1.58
CA ASN A 56 -1.46 -3.37 0.80
C ASN A 56 -0.11 -3.12 0.16
N GLY A 57 -0.08 -3.05 -1.18
CA GLY A 57 1.15 -2.95 -1.94
C GLY A 57 1.56 -4.29 -2.53
N GLN A 58 2.83 -4.45 -2.82
CA GLN A 58 3.35 -5.69 -3.40
C GLN A 58 3.44 -6.79 -2.35
N GLY A 59 3.01 -7.99 -2.71
CA GLY A 59 3.06 -9.11 -1.80
C GLY A 59 2.82 -10.44 -2.49
N GLN A 60 2.97 -11.50 -1.71
CA GLN A 60 2.75 -12.86 -2.15
C GLN A 60 1.82 -13.58 -1.18
N LEU A 61 0.77 -14.17 -1.71
CA LEU A 61 -0.19 -14.94 -0.94
C LEU A 61 -0.04 -16.41 -1.33
N THR A 62 0.17 -17.26 -0.34
CA THR A 62 0.36 -18.69 -0.55
C THR A 62 -0.79 -19.43 0.13
N TYR A 63 -1.49 -20.25 -0.63
CA TYR A 63 -2.59 -21.07 -0.14
C TYR A 63 -2.12 -22.45 0.24
N GLN A 64 -2.84 -23.09 1.14
CA GLN A 64 -2.49 -24.43 1.62
C GLN A 64 -2.45 -25.46 0.49
N ASN A 65 -3.31 -25.31 -0.50
CA ASN A 65 -3.34 -26.25 -1.64
C ASN A 65 -2.17 -26.10 -2.60
N GLY A 66 -1.30 -25.10 -2.38
CA GLY A 66 -0.14 -24.85 -3.23
C GLY A 66 -0.30 -23.75 -4.25
N ASP A 67 -1.49 -23.15 -4.34
CA ASP A 67 -1.68 -22.01 -5.22
C ASP A 67 -0.96 -20.77 -4.65
N VAL A 68 -0.47 -19.90 -5.54
CA VAL A 68 0.27 -18.70 -5.14
C VAL A 68 -0.21 -17.52 -5.97
N TYR A 69 -0.52 -16.42 -5.29
CA TYR A 69 -0.72 -15.13 -5.94
C TYR A 69 0.45 -14.22 -5.60
N LYS A 70 1.02 -13.59 -6.59
CA LYS A 70 2.11 -12.62 -6.41
C LYS A 70 1.76 -11.38 -7.20
N GLY A 71 1.61 -10.26 -6.50
CA GLY A 71 1.24 -9.02 -7.15
C GLY A 71 0.82 -7.97 -6.18
N HIS A 72 -0.08 -7.09 -6.63
CA HIS A 72 -0.47 -5.91 -5.90
C HIS A 72 -1.76 -6.14 -5.11
N PHE A 73 -1.81 -5.55 -3.93
CA PHE A 73 -2.97 -5.61 -3.05
C PHE A 73 -3.38 -4.19 -2.67
N VAL A 74 -4.67 -4.00 -2.50
CA VAL A 74 -5.22 -2.78 -1.91
C VAL A 74 -6.23 -3.18 -0.86
N ASN A 75 -5.95 -2.79 0.38
CA ASN A 75 -6.85 -2.97 1.51
C ASN A 75 -7.32 -4.42 1.67
N GLY A 76 -6.39 -5.37 1.48
CA GLY A 76 -6.66 -6.78 1.68
C GLY A 76 -7.18 -7.53 0.45
N ILE A 77 -7.29 -6.86 -0.68
CA ILE A 77 -7.90 -7.42 -1.89
C ILE A 77 -6.89 -7.34 -3.04
N PHE A 78 -6.90 -8.34 -3.90
CA PHE A 78 -6.10 -8.29 -5.13
C PHE A 78 -6.54 -7.08 -5.95
N ASP A 79 -5.59 -6.27 -6.39
CA ASP A 79 -5.90 -5.12 -7.21
C ASP A 79 -4.70 -4.76 -8.07
N GLY A 80 -4.95 -4.50 -9.36
CA GLY A 80 -3.89 -4.20 -10.28
C GLY A 80 -3.24 -5.44 -10.85
N GLU A 81 -1.98 -5.32 -11.25
CA GLU A 81 -1.27 -6.41 -11.89
C GLU A 81 -0.76 -7.45 -10.91
N GLY A 82 -0.90 -8.71 -11.30
CA GLY A 82 -0.41 -9.81 -10.51
C GLY A 82 -0.39 -11.11 -11.31
N THR A 83 0.16 -12.14 -10.70
CA THR A 83 0.26 -13.46 -11.29
C THR A 83 -0.28 -14.50 -10.31
N TYR A 84 -1.27 -15.26 -10.75
CA TYR A 84 -1.82 -16.37 -9.97
C TYR A 84 -1.34 -17.66 -10.58
N THR A 85 -0.63 -18.46 -9.79
CA THR A 85 -0.09 -19.75 -10.21
C THR A 85 -0.83 -20.85 -9.45
N ALA A 86 -1.56 -21.67 -10.17
CA ALA A 86 -2.25 -22.79 -9.58
C ALA A 86 -1.33 -24.00 -9.47
N LYS A 87 -1.48 -24.77 -8.39
CA LYS A 87 -0.71 -25.99 -8.20
C LYS A 87 -0.89 -26.96 -9.36
N SER A 88 -2.06 -26.95 -9.99
CA SER A 88 -2.36 -27.82 -11.13
C SER A 88 -1.59 -27.45 -12.39
N GLY A 89 -0.91 -26.31 -12.41
CA GLY A 89 -0.02 -25.93 -13.51
C GLY A 89 -0.47 -24.75 -14.36
N TRP A 90 -1.73 -24.30 -14.23
CA TRP A 90 -2.15 -23.13 -15.00
C TRP A 90 -1.69 -21.85 -14.32
N ILE A 91 -1.47 -20.83 -15.12
CA ILE A 91 -0.99 -19.53 -14.65
C ILE A 91 -1.85 -18.45 -15.29
N TYR A 92 -2.34 -17.51 -14.48
CA TYR A 92 -2.97 -16.29 -14.95
C TYR A 92 -2.07 -15.12 -14.61
N SER A 93 -1.75 -14.29 -15.59
CA SER A 93 -0.96 -13.08 -15.39
C SER A 93 -1.69 -11.93 -16.04
N GLY A 94 -1.95 -10.88 -15.28
CA GLY A 94 -2.69 -9.73 -15.78
C GLY A 94 -3.28 -8.93 -14.66
N GLU A 95 -4.38 -8.21 -14.96
CA GLU A 95 -5.03 -7.36 -14.00
C GLU A 95 -6.05 -8.14 -13.17
N PHE A 96 -6.08 -7.81 -11.89
CA PHE A 96 -7.08 -8.31 -10.95
C PHE A 96 -7.92 -7.13 -10.48
N LYS A 97 -9.21 -7.34 -10.39
CA LYS A 97 -10.14 -6.34 -9.87
C LYS A 97 -11.08 -7.00 -8.88
N ASP A 98 -11.40 -6.21 -7.88
CA ASP A 98 -12.38 -6.61 -6.88
C ASP A 98 -13.77 -6.78 -7.48
#